data_e69e86dc3be84082dae5ab941606d418
#
_entry.id   e69e86dc3be84082dae5ab941606d418
#
_cell.length_a   1.000
_cell.length_b   1.000
_cell.length_c   1.000
_cell.angle_alpha   90.00
_cell.angle_beta   90.00
_cell.angle_gamma   90.00
#
_symmetry.space_group_name_H-M   'P 1'
#
loop_
_entity.id
_entity.type
_entity.pdbx_description
1 polymer ?
#
loop_
_entity_poly.entity_id
_entity_poly.type
_entity_poly.pdbx_seq_one_letter_code
_entity_poly.pdbx_strand_id
1 'polypeptide(L)'
;MKIALITDAWQPQVNGVVTTLVELVRELHLAGHPVEVIHPGLFKTRPCPGYDGIDLAIRPQRELSMRLDLLQPDAIHIATEGPLGWAARRYCLKRKLRFTTAFHTKFPEILHAALKVPLAWGYALFRYFHKPSAGVMVPTHGVLRMLEARGFRNLRAWTHGVDTALFPYQPEPRRYEPLGTLARPVALFVGRV
;
A
#
# COMPACT_ATOMS: atom_id res chain seq x y z
N MET A 1 -21.40 1.30 -2.33
CA MET A 1 -20.43 1.84 -3.30
C MET A 1 -19.46 0.72 -3.65
N LYS A 2 -19.33 0.40 -4.94
CA LYS A 2 -18.42 -0.64 -5.45
C LYS A 2 -17.02 -0.06 -5.63
N ILE A 3 -16.02 -0.66 -5.02
CA ILE A 3 -14.64 -0.14 -5.00
C ILE A 3 -13.73 -1.09 -5.77
N ALA A 4 -12.92 -0.55 -6.67
CA ALA A 4 -11.77 -1.25 -7.24
C ALA A 4 -10.52 -0.88 -6.44
N LEU A 5 -9.87 -1.87 -5.81
CA LEU A 5 -8.59 -1.75 -5.15
C LEU A 5 -7.51 -2.36 -6.03
N ILE A 6 -6.59 -1.56 -6.53
CA ILE A 6 -5.50 -2.02 -7.39
C ILE A 6 -4.20 -2.05 -6.59
N THR A 7 -3.54 -3.19 -6.56
CA THR A 7 -2.30 -3.38 -5.79
C THR A 7 -1.35 -4.36 -6.47
N ASP A 8 -0.03 -4.10 -6.38
CA ASP A 8 1.01 -5.05 -6.76
C ASP A 8 1.45 -5.93 -5.57
N ALA A 9 0.97 -5.61 -4.35
CA ALA A 9 1.22 -6.35 -3.12
C ALA A 9 -0.08 -6.99 -2.61
N TRP A 10 -0.17 -8.32 -2.71
CA TRP A 10 -1.33 -9.09 -2.26
C TRP A 10 -0.92 -10.49 -1.81
N GLN A 11 -1.84 -11.22 -1.19
CA GLN A 11 -1.60 -12.63 -0.82
C GLN A 11 -1.12 -13.44 -2.02
N PRO A 12 -0.20 -14.40 -1.83
CA PRO A 12 0.33 -14.95 -0.58
C PRO A 12 1.50 -14.18 0.06
N GLN A 13 1.85 -12.98 -0.42
CA GLN A 13 2.93 -12.18 0.18
C GLN A 13 2.59 -11.85 1.63
N VAL A 14 3.62 -11.93 2.51
CA VAL A 14 3.50 -11.56 3.93
C VAL A 14 4.31 -10.30 4.18
N ASN A 15 3.63 -9.16 4.24
CA ASN A 15 4.24 -7.87 4.55
C ASN A 15 3.17 -6.88 5.07
N GLY A 16 3.62 -5.76 5.64
CA GLY A 16 2.72 -4.78 6.27
C GLY A 16 1.71 -4.14 5.31
N VAL A 17 2.04 -4.01 4.02
CA VAL A 17 1.12 -3.47 3.01
C VAL A 17 -0.03 -4.44 2.79
N VAL A 18 0.27 -5.72 2.59
CA VAL A 18 -0.74 -6.78 2.40
C VAL A 18 -1.66 -6.87 3.62
N THR A 19 -1.10 -6.91 4.83
CA THR A 19 -1.89 -6.94 6.07
C THR A 19 -2.85 -5.74 6.14
N THR A 20 -2.35 -4.54 5.88
CA THR A 20 -3.17 -3.32 5.89
C THR A 20 -4.30 -3.37 4.86
N LEU A 21 -4.00 -3.84 3.63
CA LEU A 21 -4.99 -3.89 2.55
C LEU A 21 -6.05 -4.98 2.77
N VAL A 22 -5.66 -6.14 3.32
CA VAL A 22 -6.60 -7.21 3.68
C VAL A 22 -7.59 -6.72 4.73
N GLU A 23 -7.09 -6.07 5.80
CA GLU A 23 -7.95 -5.49 6.84
C GLU A 23 -8.84 -4.37 6.28
N LEU A 24 -8.31 -3.52 5.42
CA LEU A 24 -9.10 -2.48 4.74
C LEU A 24 -10.27 -3.09 3.95
N VAL A 25 -10.00 -4.15 3.17
CA VAL A 25 -11.03 -4.84 2.39
C VAL A 25 -12.09 -5.45 3.30
N ARG A 26 -11.66 -6.08 4.40
CA ARG A 26 -12.57 -6.64 5.41
C ARG A 26 -13.50 -5.57 5.99
N GLU A 27 -12.93 -4.46 6.45
CA GLU A 27 -13.69 -3.36 7.06
C GLU A 27 -14.65 -2.68 6.06
N LEU A 28 -14.21 -2.50 4.81
CA LEU A 28 -15.08 -1.97 3.75
C LEU A 28 -16.26 -2.90 3.44
N HIS A 29 -16.05 -4.22 3.42
CA HIS A 29 -17.13 -5.18 3.27
C HIS A 29 -18.11 -5.13 4.45
N LEU A 30 -17.61 -5.04 5.68
CA LEU A 30 -18.47 -4.89 6.87
C LEU A 30 -19.26 -3.58 6.84
N ALA A 31 -18.69 -2.52 6.26
CA ALA A 31 -19.39 -1.25 6.03
C ALA A 31 -20.37 -1.26 4.83
N GLY A 32 -20.59 -2.43 4.20
CA GLY A 32 -21.51 -2.56 3.07
C GLY A 32 -20.97 -2.08 1.72
N HIS A 33 -19.64 -2.01 1.58
CA HIS A 33 -18.98 -1.62 0.34
C HIS A 33 -18.30 -2.83 -0.31
N PRO A 34 -18.81 -3.38 -1.42
CA PRO A 34 -18.13 -4.44 -2.14
C PRO A 34 -16.82 -3.93 -2.74
N VAL A 35 -15.74 -4.67 -2.48
CA VAL A 35 -14.39 -4.35 -2.97
C VAL A 35 -13.92 -5.47 -3.89
N GLU A 36 -13.53 -5.10 -5.11
CA GLU A 36 -12.83 -5.98 -6.04
C GLU A 36 -11.34 -5.65 -5.99
N VAL A 37 -10.54 -6.65 -5.62
CA VAL A 37 -9.08 -6.49 -5.54
C VAL A 37 -8.45 -6.98 -6.84
N ILE A 38 -7.79 -6.06 -7.55
CA ILE A 38 -7.03 -6.36 -8.77
C ILE A 38 -5.55 -6.44 -8.39
N HIS A 39 -5.00 -7.66 -8.43
CA HIS A 39 -3.67 -8.01 -7.92
C HIS A 39 -2.90 -8.90 -8.91
N PRO A 40 -1.57 -9.09 -8.75
CA PRO A 40 -0.74 -9.83 -9.71
C PRO A 40 -1.20 -11.24 -10.03
N GLY A 41 -1.78 -11.96 -9.06
CA GLY A 41 -2.29 -13.33 -9.26
C GLY A 41 -3.41 -13.46 -10.30
N LEU A 42 -3.98 -12.35 -10.78
CA LEU A 42 -4.98 -12.33 -11.86
C LEU A 42 -4.33 -12.18 -13.25
N PHE A 43 -3.01 -12.06 -13.33
CA PHE A 43 -2.27 -11.76 -14.55
C PHE A 43 -1.13 -12.74 -14.78
N LYS A 44 -0.55 -12.71 -15.97
CA LYS A 44 0.77 -13.31 -16.18
C LYS A 44 1.81 -12.48 -15.41
N THR A 45 2.64 -13.16 -14.63
CA THR A 45 3.65 -12.52 -13.78
C THR A 45 5.06 -12.96 -14.11
N ARG A 46 6.01 -12.22 -13.55
CA ARG A 46 7.42 -12.58 -13.42
C ARG A 46 7.90 -12.22 -12.03
N PRO A 47 8.87 -12.95 -11.47
CA PRO A 47 9.49 -12.58 -10.20
C PRO A 47 10.09 -11.16 -10.24
N CYS A 48 9.97 -10.43 -9.15
CA CYS A 48 10.62 -9.13 -8.99
C CYS A 48 12.11 -9.32 -8.77
N PRO A 49 13.00 -8.73 -9.60
CA PRO A 49 14.43 -8.84 -9.38
C PRO A 49 14.84 -8.30 -8.01
N GLY A 50 15.59 -9.10 -7.25
CA GLY A 50 16.08 -8.71 -5.91
C GLY A 50 15.06 -8.75 -4.78
N TYR A 51 13.85 -9.25 -5.03
CA TYR A 51 12.81 -9.40 -4.01
C TYR A 51 12.10 -10.75 -4.16
N ASP A 52 12.49 -11.71 -3.34
CA ASP A 52 11.86 -13.02 -3.33
C ASP A 52 10.40 -12.94 -2.86
N GLY A 53 9.54 -13.73 -3.50
CA GLY A 53 8.12 -13.80 -3.17
C GLY A 53 7.27 -12.62 -3.64
N ILE A 54 7.83 -11.70 -4.43
CA ILE A 54 7.08 -10.63 -5.09
C ILE A 54 7.00 -10.90 -6.58
N ASP A 55 5.79 -11.03 -7.09
CA ASP A 55 5.50 -11.18 -8.50
C ASP A 55 4.98 -9.90 -9.12
N LEU A 56 5.50 -9.53 -10.28
CA LEU A 56 5.10 -8.34 -11.02
C LEU A 56 4.29 -8.73 -12.26
N ALA A 57 3.14 -8.11 -12.45
CA ALA A 57 2.30 -8.33 -13.63
C ALA A 57 3.01 -7.87 -14.93
N ILE A 58 2.97 -8.72 -15.96
CA ILE A 58 3.58 -8.44 -17.27
C ILE A 58 2.55 -7.78 -18.18
N ARG A 59 2.83 -6.56 -18.66
CA ARG A 59 1.98 -5.81 -19.61
C ARG A 59 0.49 -5.78 -19.21
N PRO A 60 0.14 -5.43 -17.96
CA PRO A 60 -1.22 -5.60 -17.43
C PRO A 60 -2.26 -4.65 -18.05
N GLN A 61 -1.85 -3.64 -18.85
CA GLN A 61 -2.69 -2.53 -19.28
C GLN A 61 -4.00 -2.97 -19.96
N ARG A 62 -3.94 -3.91 -20.90
CA ARG A 62 -5.13 -4.34 -21.65
C ARG A 62 -6.11 -5.09 -20.75
N GLU A 63 -5.61 -6.07 -20.05
CA GLU A 63 -6.45 -6.93 -19.20
C GLU A 63 -7.03 -6.14 -18.01
N LEU A 64 -6.21 -5.30 -17.35
CA LEU A 64 -6.68 -4.41 -16.30
C LEU A 64 -7.79 -3.47 -16.80
N SER A 65 -7.62 -2.89 -17.99
CA SER A 65 -8.66 -2.02 -18.59
C SER A 65 -9.97 -2.77 -18.81
N MET A 66 -9.91 -4.00 -19.35
CA MET A 66 -11.10 -4.84 -19.56
C MET A 66 -11.79 -5.17 -18.23
N ARG A 67 -11.03 -5.52 -17.20
CA ARG A 67 -11.58 -5.81 -15.84
C ARG A 67 -12.28 -4.59 -15.26
N LEU A 68 -11.68 -3.41 -15.33
CA LEU A 68 -12.28 -2.17 -14.84
C LEU A 68 -13.50 -1.74 -15.66
N ASP A 69 -13.49 -1.96 -16.98
CA ASP A 69 -14.64 -1.68 -17.85
C ASP A 69 -15.83 -2.60 -17.51
N LEU A 70 -15.56 -3.87 -17.20
CA LEU A 70 -16.59 -4.84 -16.77
C LEU A 70 -17.10 -4.54 -15.36
N LEU A 71 -16.19 -4.23 -14.43
CA LEU A 71 -16.51 -3.97 -13.04
C LEU A 71 -17.34 -2.70 -12.85
N GLN A 72 -17.06 -1.65 -13.64
CA GLN A 72 -17.66 -0.32 -13.51
C GLN A 72 -17.70 0.17 -12.05
N PRO A 73 -16.52 0.35 -11.42
CA PRO A 73 -16.45 0.73 -10.02
C PRO A 73 -16.89 2.18 -9.80
N ASP A 74 -17.55 2.44 -8.67
CA ASP A 74 -17.88 3.79 -8.21
C ASP A 74 -16.66 4.57 -7.72
N ALA A 75 -15.65 3.85 -7.21
CA ALA A 75 -14.39 4.41 -6.72
C ALA A 75 -13.20 3.53 -7.09
N ILE A 76 -12.06 4.16 -7.36
CA ILE A 76 -10.81 3.49 -7.70
C ILE A 76 -9.73 3.93 -6.70
N HIS A 77 -9.12 2.96 -6.03
CA HIS A 77 -7.96 3.16 -5.16
C HIS A 77 -6.76 2.39 -5.70
N ILE A 78 -5.66 3.10 -5.95
CA ILE A 78 -4.39 2.52 -6.41
C ILE A 78 -3.43 2.50 -5.21
N ALA A 79 -3.25 1.33 -4.63
CA ALA A 79 -2.53 1.18 -3.37
C ALA A 79 -1.00 1.10 -3.53
N THR A 80 -0.50 0.76 -4.72
CA THR A 80 0.95 0.61 -4.96
C THR A 80 1.37 1.22 -6.30
N GLU A 81 2.67 1.52 -6.41
CA GLU A 81 3.27 2.19 -7.57
C GLU A 81 3.95 1.22 -8.56
N GLY A 82 3.60 -0.06 -8.50
CA GLY A 82 4.11 -1.09 -9.40
C GLY A 82 3.40 -1.11 -10.78
N PRO A 83 3.64 -2.16 -11.59
CA PRO A 83 3.08 -2.28 -12.95
C PRO A 83 1.56 -2.15 -13.01
N LEU A 84 0.84 -2.73 -12.05
CA LEU A 84 -0.63 -2.61 -11.96
C LEU A 84 -1.03 -1.18 -11.60
N GLY A 85 -0.35 -0.55 -10.66
CA GLY A 85 -0.59 0.83 -10.29
C GLY A 85 -0.41 1.80 -11.46
N TRP A 86 0.66 1.65 -12.23
CA TRP A 86 0.89 2.46 -13.44
C TRP A 86 -0.15 2.22 -14.52
N ALA A 87 -0.58 0.97 -14.71
CA ALA A 87 -1.65 0.64 -15.65
C ALA A 87 -2.99 1.25 -15.24
N ALA A 88 -3.36 1.16 -13.97
CA ALA A 88 -4.58 1.75 -13.43
C ALA A 88 -4.57 3.28 -13.52
N ARG A 89 -3.44 3.92 -13.18
CA ARG A 89 -3.26 5.36 -13.34
C ARG A 89 -3.49 5.81 -14.78
N ARG A 90 -2.89 5.10 -15.75
CA ARG A 90 -3.08 5.39 -17.18
C ARG A 90 -4.53 5.21 -17.61
N TYR A 91 -5.20 4.16 -17.15
CA TYR A 91 -6.61 3.91 -17.39
C TYR A 91 -7.47 5.07 -16.90
N CYS A 92 -7.30 5.49 -15.64
CA CYS A 92 -8.06 6.58 -15.04
C CYS A 92 -7.85 7.91 -15.78
N LEU A 93 -6.60 8.24 -16.09
CA LEU A 93 -6.30 9.47 -16.83
C LEU A 93 -6.91 9.50 -18.22
N LYS A 94 -6.83 8.39 -18.97
CA LYS A 94 -7.42 8.30 -20.31
C LYS A 94 -8.94 8.48 -20.29
N ARG A 95 -9.61 8.01 -19.23
CA ARG A 95 -11.07 8.09 -19.05
C ARG A 95 -11.53 9.27 -18.20
N LYS A 96 -10.61 10.13 -17.75
CA LYS A 96 -10.88 11.27 -16.87
C LYS A 96 -11.58 10.86 -15.56
N LEU A 97 -11.30 9.67 -15.07
CA LEU A 97 -11.83 9.15 -13.81
C LEU A 97 -11.01 9.66 -12.63
N ARG A 98 -11.70 9.99 -11.53
CA ARG A 98 -11.05 10.31 -10.26
C ARG A 98 -10.57 9.03 -9.59
N PHE A 99 -9.42 9.08 -8.96
CA PHE A 99 -8.86 7.97 -8.20
C PHE A 99 -8.05 8.49 -7.01
N THR A 100 -7.86 7.64 -6.02
CA THR A 100 -6.97 7.88 -4.90
C THR A 100 -5.75 6.96 -4.99
N THR A 101 -4.68 7.34 -4.30
CA THR A 101 -3.46 6.54 -4.21
C THR A 101 -3.01 6.43 -2.75
N ALA A 102 -2.10 5.52 -2.46
CA ALA A 102 -1.45 5.43 -1.15
C ALA A 102 0.07 5.42 -1.28
N PHE A 103 0.74 5.97 -0.28
CA PHE A 103 2.19 5.94 -0.13
C PHE A 103 2.51 5.08 1.09
N HIS A 104 2.66 3.77 0.89
CA HIS A 104 2.90 2.82 1.98
C HIS A 104 4.37 2.66 2.33
N THR A 105 5.25 2.75 1.33
CA THR A 105 6.66 2.41 1.46
C THR A 105 7.54 3.49 0.86
N LYS A 106 8.66 3.79 1.53
CA LYS A 106 9.66 4.72 1.01
C LYS A 106 10.48 4.07 -0.12
N PHE A 107 9.81 3.69 -1.21
CA PHE A 107 10.47 3.07 -2.37
C PHE A 107 11.62 3.88 -2.95
N PRO A 108 11.60 5.23 -2.99
CA PRO A 108 12.75 6.00 -3.44
C PRO A 108 14.04 5.70 -2.67
N GLU A 109 13.95 5.48 -1.34
CA GLU A 109 15.08 5.09 -0.51
C GLU A 109 15.55 3.67 -0.82
N ILE A 110 14.63 2.75 -1.06
CA ILE A 110 14.94 1.38 -1.45
C ILE A 110 15.64 1.35 -2.81
N LEU A 111 15.14 2.08 -3.79
CA LEU A 111 15.76 2.21 -5.11
C LEU A 111 17.13 2.85 -5.03
N HIS A 112 17.31 3.85 -4.16
CA HIS A 112 18.61 4.46 -3.91
C HIS A 112 19.59 3.44 -3.30
N ALA A 113 19.17 2.70 -2.30
CA ALA A 113 20.03 1.71 -1.63
C ALA A 113 20.44 0.58 -2.58
N ALA A 114 19.48 0.03 -3.34
CA ALA A 114 19.69 -1.14 -4.20
C ALA A 114 20.37 -0.79 -5.53
N LEU A 115 19.94 0.29 -6.19
CA LEU A 115 20.32 0.62 -7.57
C LEU A 115 21.12 1.92 -7.69
N LYS A 116 21.47 2.57 -6.56
CA LYS A 116 22.16 3.87 -6.51
C LYS A 116 21.46 4.99 -7.30
N VAL A 117 20.16 4.86 -7.56
CA VAL A 117 19.36 5.92 -8.20
C VAL A 117 19.35 7.15 -7.28
N PRO A 118 19.64 8.36 -7.76
CA PRO A 118 19.57 9.56 -6.94
C PRO A 118 18.17 9.72 -6.29
N LEU A 119 18.12 9.96 -4.98
CA LEU A 119 16.86 10.12 -4.25
C LEU A 119 15.92 11.14 -4.86
N ALA A 120 16.48 12.24 -5.38
CA ALA A 120 15.69 13.30 -6.03
C ALA A 120 14.91 12.77 -7.25
N TRP A 121 15.50 11.86 -8.04
CA TRP A 121 14.85 11.26 -9.21
C TRP A 121 13.77 10.27 -8.79
N GLY A 122 14.07 9.45 -7.78
CA GLY A 122 13.08 8.56 -7.18
C GLY A 122 11.83 9.33 -6.73
N TYR A 123 12.03 10.37 -5.91
CA TYR A 123 10.93 11.21 -5.44
C TYR A 123 10.22 11.99 -6.56
N ALA A 124 10.94 12.42 -7.60
CA ALA A 124 10.33 13.07 -8.76
C ALA A 124 9.38 12.12 -9.52
N LEU A 125 9.80 10.86 -9.72
CA LEU A 125 8.99 9.82 -10.34
C LEU A 125 7.71 9.54 -9.51
N PHE A 126 7.87 9.36 -8.21
CA PHE A 126 6.73 9.09 -7.32
C PHE A 126 5.80 10.30 -7.22
N ARG A 127 6.33 11.52 -7.15
CA ARG A 127 5.51 12.73 -7.23
C ARG A 127 4.74 12.81 -8.54
N TYR A 128 5.36 12.46 -9.67
CA TYR A 128 4.66 12.40 -10.96
C TYR A 128 3.56 11.34 -10.95
N PHE A 129 3.80 10.18 -10.32
CA PHE A 129 2.77 9.13 -10.19
C PHE A 129 1.56 9.63 -9.41
N HIS A 130 1.77 10.23 -8.24
CA HIS A 130 0.69 10.65 -7.33
C HIS A 130 0.01 11.97 -7.72
N LYS A 131 0.68 12.83 -8.48
CA LYS A 131 0.21 14.19 -8.81
C LYS A 131 -1.24 14.27 -9.28
N PRO A 132 -1.76 13.39 -10.16
CA PRO A 132 -3.13 13.48 -10.67
C PRO A 132 -4.17 12.85 -9.74
N SER A 133 -3.78 12.24 -8.62
CA SER A 133 -4.73 11.63 -7.69
C SER A 133 -5.56 12.68 -6.94
N ALA A 134 -6.79 12.34 -6.62
CA ALA A 134 -7.68 13.17 -5.81
C ALA A 134 -7.27 13.20 -4.33
N GLY A 135 -6.51 12.19 -3.89
CA GLY A 135 -5.95 12.10 -2.55
C GLY A 135 -4.84 11.05 -2.48
N VAL A 136 -3.76 11.35 -1.79
CA VAL A 136 -2.66 10.44 -1.50
C VAL A 136 -2.74 10.05 -0.02
N MET A 137 -3.08 8.80 0.26
CA MET A 137 -3.16 8.27 1.62
C MET A 137 -1.76 8.05 2.19
N VAL A 138 -1.50 8.57 3.39
CA VAL A 138 -0.16 8.56 4.00
C VAL A 138 -0.25 8.05 5.44
N PRO A 139 0.60 7.07 5.84
CA PRO A 139 0.40 6.34 7.10
C PRO A 139 0.66 7.15 8.36
N THR A 140 1.51 8.18 8.31
CA THR A 140 1.88 8.97 9.50
C THR A 140 2.02 10.46 9.17
N HIS A 141 1.80 11.30 10.18
CA HIS A 141 2.05 12.74 10.04
C HIS A 141 3.52 13.09 9.75
N GLY A 142 4.47 12.25 10.22
CA GLY A 142 5.88 12.43 9.92
C GLY A 142 6.19 12.22 8.43
N VAL A 143 5.64 11.17 7.82
CA VAL A 143 5.76 10.89 6.38
C VAL A 143 5.01 11.96 5.58
N LEU A 144 3.84 12.41 6.04
CA LEU A 144 3.08 13.47 5.40
C LEU A 144 3.93 14.73 5.27
N ARG A 145 4.48 15.26 6.37
CA ARG A 145 5.35 16.44 6.36
C ARG A 145 6.58 16.26 5.47
N MET A 146 7.17 15.07 5.49
CA MET A 146 8.32 14.73 4.65
C MET A 146 7.97 14.79 3.15
N LEU A 147 6.78 14.33 2.75
CA LEU A 147 6.31 14.38 1.36
C LEU A 147 5.90 15.80 0.95
N GLU A 148 5.27 16.57 1.84
CA GLU A 148 4.96 18.00 1.60
C GLU A 148 6.22 18.79 1.29
N ALA A 149 7.27 18.62 2.10
CA ALA A 149 8.57 19.26 1.88
C ALA A 149 9.21 18.89 0.53
N ARG A 150 8.82 17.74 -0.06
CA ARG A 150 9.24 17.28 -1.38
C ARG A 150 8.28 17.66 -2.51
N GLY A 151 7.29 18.51 -2.23
CA GLY A 151 6.35 19.04 -3.20
C GLY A 151 5.21 18.09 -3.63
N PHE A 152 4.94 17.06 -2.84
CA PHE A 152 3.71 16.27 -3.00
C PHE A 152 2.50 17.10 -2.58
N ARG A 153 1.35 16.83 -3.20
CA ARG A 153 0.09 17.53 -2.95
C ARG A 153 -1.04 16.54 -2.70
N ASN A 154 -2.18 17.04 -2.24
CA ASN A 154 -3.38 16.24 -1.96
C ASN A 154 -3.14 15.12 -0.92
N LEU A 155 -2.20 15.31 -0.02
CA LEU A 155 -1.88 14.33 1.03
C LEU A 155 -3.03 14.26 2.05
N ARG A 156 -3.32 13.03 2.49
CA ARG A 156 -4.33 12.73 3.50
C ARG A 156 -3.72 11.78 4.52
N ALA A 157 -3.76 12.14 5.78
CA ALA A 157 -3.36 11.23 6.84
C ALA A 157 -4.33 10.04 6.88
N TRP A 158 -3.77 8.85 6.80
CA TRP A 158 -4.47 7.59 6.94
C TRP A 158 -3.64 6.69 7.85
N THR A 159 -3.81 6.91 9.15
CA THR A 159 -3.15 6.09 10.17
C THR A 159 -3.76 4.69 10.12
N HIS A 160 -2.89 3.71 10.04
CA HIS A 160 -3.33 2.32 10.09
C HIS A 160 -3.95 2.03 11.46
N GLY A 161 -5.05 1.29 11.47
CA GLY A 161 -5.66 0.78 12.69
C GLY A 161 -4.91 -0.42 13.24
N VAL A 162 -5.41 -0.94 14.34
CA VAL A 162 -4.99 -2.20 14.95
C VAL A 162 -6.22 -3.07 15.14
N ASP A 163 -6.07 -4.38 14.93
CA ASP A 163 -7.12 -5.34 15.25
C ASP A 163 -7.25 -5.45 16.77
N THR A 164 -8.29 -4.84 17.33
CA THR A 164 -8.54 -4.82 18.77
C THR A 164 -9.03 -6.15 19.33
N ALA A 165 -9.49 -7.07 18.48
CA ALA A 165 -9.81 -8.43 18.88
C ALA A 165 -8.53 -9.28 19.06
N LEU A 166 -7.57 -9.11 18.14
CA LEU A 166 -6.26 -9.76 18.22
C LEU A 166 -5.36 -9.10 19.29
N PHE A 167 -5.43 -7.77 19.42
CA PHE A 167 -4.66 -6.98 20.39
C PHE A 167 -5.60 -6.24 21.34
N PRO A 168 -6.34 -6.97 22.21
CA PRO A 168 -7.26 -6.35 23.16
C PRO A 168 -6.49 -5.51 24.18
N TYR A 169 -7.09 -4.39 24.60
CA TYR A 169 -6.55 -3.63 25.72
C TYR A 169 -6.55 -4.50 27.00
N GLN A 170 -5.39 -4.62 27.62
CA GLN A 170 -5.22 -5.33 28.89
C GLN A 170 -4.81 -4.32 29.96
N PRO A 171 -5.70 -4.01 30.90
CA PRO A 171 -5.40 -3.03 31.96
C PRO A 171 -4.29 -3.50 32.91
N GLU A 172 -4.17 -4.83 33.09
CA GLU A 172 -3.11 -5.43 33.90
C GLU A 172 -2.00 -5.98 32.96
N PRO A 173 -0.73 -5.55 33.16
CA PRO A 173 0.36 -6.09 32.35
C PRO A 173 0.55 -7.57 32.72
N ARG A 174 0.34 -8.44 31.70
CA ARG A 174 0.70 -9.86 31.84
C ARG A 174 2.20 -9.94 32.11
N ARG A 175 2.59 -10.54 33.21
CA ARG A 175 3.98 -10.92 33.43
C ARG A 175 4.29 -12.09 32.49
N TYR A 176 5.12 -11.84 31.50
CA TYR A 176 5.68 -12.92 30.72
C TYR A 176 6.80 -13.53 31.55
N GLU A 177 6.58 -14.73 32.08
CA GLU A 177 7.49 -15.38 33.05
C GLU A 177 8.97 -15.40 32.63
N PRO A 178 9.32 -15.72 31.36
CA PRO A 178 10.71 -15.65 30.88
C PRO A 178 11.34 -14.26 31.03
N LEU A 179 10.55 -13.19 31.07
CA LEU A 179 11.01 -11.81 31.24
C LEU A 179 10.83 -11.31 32.70
N GLY A 180 10.20 -12.09 33.57
CA GLY A 180 9.85 -11.71 34.93
C GLY A 180 11.04 -11.43 35.84
N THR A 181 12.21 -11.98 35.53
CA THR A 181 13.47 -11.81 36.27
C THR A 181 14.36 -10.71 35.69
N LEU A 182 13.99 -10.10 34.54
CA LEU A 182 14.80 -9.05 33.96
C LEU A 182 14.64 -7.72 34.74
N ALA A 183 15.76 -7.05 34.97
CA ALA A 183 15.76 -5.69 35.47
C ALA A 183 15.06 -4.76 34.48
N ARG A 184 14.25 -3.85 34.98
CA ARG A 184 13.51 -2.87 34.18
C ARG A 184 14.37 -1.67 33.83
N PRO A 185 14.08 -1.01 32.70
CA PRO A 185 13.06 -1.26 31.67
C PRO A 185 13.45 -2.33 30.65
N VAL A 186 12.45 -3.00 30.05
CA VAL A 186 12.63 -3.97 28.98
C VAL A 186 12.21 -3.34 27.67
N ALA A 187 13.09 -3.32 26.67
CA ALA A 187 12.78 -2.93 25.31
C ALA A 187 12.67 -4.19 24.42
N LEU A 188 11.51 -4.39 23.81
CA LEU A 188 11.27 -5.49 22.87
C LEU A 188 11.26 -4.94 21.46
N PHE A 189 12.12 -5.50 20.59
CA PHE A 189 12.07 -5.28 19.15
C PHE A 189 11.45 -6.49 18.47
N VAL A 190 10.40 -6.24 17.70
CA VAL A 190 9.77 -7.25 16.83
C VAL A 190 9.82 -6.73 15.41
N GLY A 191 10.53 -7.43 14.52
CA GLY A 191 10.71 -6.98 13.15
C GLY A 191 11.41 -8.03 12.28
N ARG A 192 11.53 -7.70 10.99
CA ARG A 192 12.33 -8.51 10.04
C ARG A 192 13.80 -8.11 10.19
N VAL A 193 14.68 -9.09 10.28
CA VAL A 193 16.14 -8.94 10.25
C VAL A 193 16.63 -9.10 8.83
#